data_73936ef9cd35421553cd4145a988949a
#
_entry.id   73936ef9cd35421553cd4145a988949a
#
_cell.length_a   1.000
_cell.length_b   1.000
_cell.length_c   1.000
_cell.angle_alpha   90.00
_cell.angle_beta   90.00
_cell.angle_gamma   90.00
#
_symmetry.space_group_name_H-M   'P 1'
#
loop_
_entity.id
_entity.type
_entity.pdbx_description
1 polymer ?
#
loop_
_entity_poly.entity_id
_entity_poly.type
_entity_poly.pdbx_seq_one_letter_code
_entity_poly.pdbx_strand_id
1 'polypeptide(L)'
;TIRKAEDRQAFKDTMLSIGEPCIPSKVVESVEDALEFAHTIGYPVVVRPAYTLGGTGGGFVHNDEEMHEICAGGLRASLIHQVLIEKSVAGWKEIEFEVMRDSVGNVITVCSMENFDPVGVHTGDSIVIAPAVTLADKEYQMLRSAALNIITAMGVEGGCNCQFALNPDTFNYDVIEVNPRV
;
A
#
# COMPACT_ATOMS: atom_id res chain seq x y z
N THR A 1 7.14 9.33 -14.79
CA THR A 1 7.58 8.60 -13.59
C THR A 1 6.87 9.12 -12.34
N ILE A 2 7.11 10.36 -11.87
CA ILE A 2 6.56 10.94 -10.62
C ILE A 2 5.03 10.81 -10.57
N ARG A 3 4.30 11.22 -11.62
CA ARG A 3 2.84 11.08 -11.67
C ARG A 3 2.34 9.65 -11.44
N LYS A 4 3.03 8.64 -11.97
CA LYS A 4 2.66 7.23 -11.75
C LYS A 4 2.86 6.76 -10.31
N ALA A 5 3.77 7.40 -9.56
CA ALA A 5 4.03 7.08 -8.16
C ALA A 5 3.08 7.82 -7.21
N GLU A 6 2.76 9.09 -7.50
CA GLU A 6 2.00 9.95 -6.59
C GLU A 6 0.49 9.92 -6.82
N ASP A 7 0.05 9.72 -8.08
CA ASP A 7 -1.37 9.59 -8.40
C ASP A 7 -1.83 8.16 -8.12
N ARG A 8 -2.72 7.99 -7.14
CA ARG A 8 -3.20 6.68 -6.67
C ARG A 8 -3.80 5.82 -7.79
N GLN A 9 -4.58 6.42 -8.70
CA GLN A 9 -5.20 5.67 -9.79
C GLN A 9 -4.15 5.24 -10.80
N ALA A 10 -3.25 6.16 -11.21
CA ALA A 10 -2.17 5.87 -12.13
C ALA A 10 -1.19 4.82 -11.56
N PHE A 11 -0.94 4.87 -10.25
CA PHE A 11 -0.16 3.84 -9.54
C PHE A 11 -0.84 2.47 -9.64
N LYS A 12 -2.11 2.39 -9.23
CA LYS A 12 -2.89 1.14 -9.26
C LYS A 12 -2.97 0.56 -10.67
N ASP A 13 -3.27 1.38 -11.67
CA ASP A 13 -3.33 0.95 -13.06
C ASP A 13 -1.97 0.43 -13.55
N THR A 14 -0.87 1.06 -13.14
CA THR A 14 0.48 0.61 -13.47
C THR A 14 0.78 -0.74 -12.83
N MET A 15 0.51 -0.92 -11.54
CA MET A 15 0.71 -2.19 -10.84
C MET A 15 -0.11 -3.32 -11.48
N LEU A 16 -1.40 -3.08 -11.71
CA LEU A 16 -2.28 -4.06 -12.37
C LEU A 16 -1.80 -4.43 -13.77
N SER A 17 -1.25 -3.48 -14.53
CA SER A 17 -0.74 -3.74 -15.88
C SER A 17 0.45 -4.69 -15.94
N ILE A 18 1.18 -4.82 -14.84
CA ILE A 18 2.34 -5.72 -14.70
C ILE A 18 2.04 -6.95 -13.83
N GLY A 19 0.77 -7.10 -13.39
CA GLY A 19 0.34 -8.22 -12.57
C GLY A 19 0.75 -8.16 -11.11
N GLU A 20 1.17 -6.98 -10.62
CA GLU A 20 1.51 -6.77 -9.22
C GLU A 20 0.25 -6.42 -8.41
N PRO A 21 0.00 -7.11 -7.28
CA PRO A 21 -1.18 -6.86 -6.46
C PRO A 21 -1.05 -5.54 -5.69
N CYS A 22 -2.15 -4.79 -5.62
CA CYS A 22 -2.29 -3.63 -4.75
C CYS A 22 -3.41 -3.85 -3.77
N ILE A 23 -3.32 -3.20 -2.61
CA ILE A 23 -4.38 -3.23 -1.61
C ILE A 23 -5.72 -2.84 -2.25
N PRO A 24 -6.74 -3.71 -2.20
CA PRO A 24 -8.07 -3.41 -2.73
C PRO A 24 -8.62 -2.14 -2.11
N SER A 25 -8.95 -1.16 -2.94
CA SER A 25 -9.43 0.15 -2.47
C SER A 25 -10.39 0.78 -3.47
N LYS A 26 -11.34 1.58 -2.97
CA LYS A 26 -12.32 2.35 -3.77
C LYS A 26 -12.61 3.68 -3.09
N VAL A 27 -12.61 4.75 -3.86
CA VAL A 27 -13.15 6.04 -3.41
C VAL A 27 -14.67 6.00 -3.52
N VAL A 28 -15.37 6.41 -2.46
CA VAL A 28 -16.82 6.42 -2.39
C VAL A 28 -17.34 7.77 -1.87
N GLU A 29 -18.58 8.10 -2.20
CA GLU A 29 -19.25 9.34 -1.84
C GLU A 29 -20.53 9.07 -0.99
N SER A 30 -20.84 7.79 -0.76
CA SER A 30 -21.97 7.36 0.07
C SER A 30 -21.60 6.20 0.98
N VAL A 31 -22.38 6.01 2.05
CA VAL A 31 -22.22 4.87 2.97
C VAL A 31 -22.65 3.58 2.27
N GLU A 32 -23.64 3.64 1.41
CA GLU A 32 -24.17 2.51 0.64
C GLU A 32 -23.09 1.94 -0.28
N ASP A 33 -22.37 2.79 -1.02
CA ASP A 33 -21.24 2.37 -1.87
C ASP A 33 -20.08 1.79 -1.05
N ALA A 34 -19.87 2.33 0.16
CA ALA A 34 -18.84 1.82 1.07
C ALA A 34 -19.17 0.41 1.56
N LEU A 35 -20.45 0.16 1.95
CA LEU A 35 -20.91 -1.15 2.36
C LEU A 35 -20.82 -2.18 1.22
N GLU A 36 -21.30 -1.82 0.03
CA GLU A 36 -21.22 -2.69 -1.15
C GLU A 36 -19.76 -3.11 -1.43
N PHE A 37 -18.84 -2.15 -1.41
CA PHE A 37 -17.45 -2.44 -1.64
C PHE A 37 -16.82 -3.26 -0.50
N ALA A 38 -17.12 -2.93 0.76
CA ALA A 38 -16.64 -3.69 1.91
C ALA A 38 -17.10 -5.15 1.88
N HIS A 39 -18.34 -5.41 1.48
CA HIS A 39 -18.83 -6.79 1.29
C HIS A 39 -18.08 -7.54 0.18
N THR A 40 -17.59 -6.84 -0.84
CA THR A 40 -16.80 -7.45 -1.92
C THR A 40 -15.40 -7.86 -1.46
N ILE A 41 -14.72 -7.01 -0.64
CA ILE A 41 -13.34 -7.24 -0.20
C ILE A 41 -13.24 -7.90 1.18
N GLY A 42 -14.34 -7.95 1.93
CA GLY A 42 -14.44 -8.47 3.29
C GLY A 42 -13.84 -7.53 4.35
N TYR A 43 -14.35 -7.63 5.57
CA TYR A 43 -13.81 -6.92 6.73
C TYR A 43 -12.54 -7.59 7.28
N PRO A 44 -11.70 -6.89 8.08
CA PRO A 44 -11.76 -5.46 8.37
C PRO A 44 -11.32 -4.59 7.18
N VAL A 45 -11.81 -3.35 7.16
CA VAL A 45 -11.41 -2.31 6.19
C VAL A 45 -10.98 -1.04 6.91
N VAL A 46 -10.28 -0.15 6.20
CA VAL A 46 -9.88 1.16 6.69
C VAL A 46 -10.65 2.23 5.92
N VAL A 47 -11.23 3.18 6.63
CA VAL A 47 -11.87 4.37 6.06
C VAL A 47 -10.91 5.54 6.19
N ARG A 48 -10.59 6.20 5.08
CA ARG A 48 -9.71 7.38 5.04
C ARG A 48 -10.41 8.54 4.34
N PRO A 49 -10.85 9.56 5.07
CA PRO A 49 -11.43 10.76 4.46
C PRO A 49 -10.42 11.47 3.57
N ALA A 50 -10.89 11.97 2.43
CA ALA A 50 -10.05 12.74 1.52
C ALA A 50 -9.82 14.17 2.07
N TYR A 51 -8.59 14.68 1.94
CA TYR A 51 -8.21 16.05 2.31
C TYR A 51 -8.51 16.43 3.76
N THR A 52 -8.32 15.52 4.71
CA THR A 52 -8.37 15.82 6.14
C THR A 52 -6.96 15.96 6.74
N LEU A 53 -6.82 16.86 7.71
CA LEU A 53 -5.59 17.01 8.44
C LEU A 53 -5.50 15.99 9.58
N GLY A 54 -4.35 15.32 9.71
CA GLY A 54 -4.07 14.42 10.83
C GLY A 54 -4.93 13.16 10.91
N GLY A 55 -5.53 12.70 9.78
CA GLY A 55 -6.33 11.45 9.75
C GLY A 55 -7.68 11.55 10.46
N THR A 56 -8.15 12.76 10.77
CA THR A 56 -9.42 12.98 11.47
C THR A 56 -10.61 12.41 10.70
N GLY A 57 -11.49 11.67 11.39
CA GLY A 57 -12.74 11.12 10.83
C GLY A 57 -12.57 9.80 10.07
N GLY A 58 -11.36 9.21 10.07
CA GLY A 58 -11.10 7.86 9.55
C GLY A 58 -10.96 6.83 10.67
N GLY A 59 -10.85 5.56 10.30
CA GLY A 59 -10.63 4.48 11.26
C GLY A 59 -10.75 3.10 10.67
N PHE A 60 -10.49 2.10 11.52
CA PHE A 60 -10.75 0.70 11.20
C PHE A 60 -12.22 0.38 11.38
N VAL A 61 -12.74 -0.45 10.50
CA VAL A 61 -14.14 -0.87 10.45
C VAL A 61 -14.20 -2.39 10.33
N HIS A 62 -14.92 -3.05 11.24
CA HIS A 62 -14.98 -4.51 11.36
C HIS A 62 -16.35 -5.08 10.97
N ASN A 63 -17.37 -4.25 10.81
CA ASN A 63 -18.75 -4.66 10.50
C ASN A 63 -19.54 -3.50 9.90
N ASP A 64 -20.77 -3.77 9.46
CA ASP A 64 -21.65 -2.81 8.81
C ASP A 64 -22.05 -1.66 9.74
N GLU A 65 -22.25 -1.94 11.03
CA GLU A 65 -22.65 -0.92 12.03
C GLU A 65 -21.56 0.13 12.20
N GLU A 66 -20.31 -0.32 12.35
CA GLU A 66 -19.14 0.58 12.39
C GLU A 66 -18.95 1.34 11.06
N MET A 67 -19.27 0.69 9.91
CA MET A 67 -19.19 1.35 8.62
C MET A 67 -20.17 2.54 8.55
N HIS A 68 -21.41 2.37 8.99
CA HIS A 68 -22.38 3.46 9.03
C HIS A 68 -21.89 4.66 9.85
N GLU A 69 -21.30 4.41 11.01
CA GLU A 69 -20.82 5.47 11.89
C GLU A 69 -19.58 6.18 11.34
N ILE A 70 -18.52 5.39 11.05
CA ILE A 70 -17.20 5.90 10.69
C ILE A 70 -17.20 6.50 9.27
N CYS A 71 -17.84 5.83 8.30
CA CYS A 71 -17.92 6.35 6.94
C CYS A 71 -18.75 7.64 6.87
N ALA A 72 -19.90 7.70 7.55
CA ALA A 72 -20.68 8.94 7.61
C ALA A 72 -19.92 10.08 8.29
N GLY A 73 -19.15 9.77 9.34
CA GLY A 73 -18.23 10.72 9.98
C GLY A 73 -17.17 11.22 9.02
N GLY A 74 -16.52 10.31 8.29
CA GLY A 74 -15.50 10.60 7.30
C GLY A 74 -15.99 11.45 6.12
N LEU A 75 -17.17 11.14 5.58
CA LEU A 75 -17.79 11.93 4.52
C LEU A 75 -18.07 13.36 4.96
N ARG A 76 -18.55 13.56 6.20
CA ARG A 76 -18.76 14.92 6.76
C ARG A 76 -17.43 15.65 7.00
N ALA A 77 -16.36 14.95 7.39
CA ALA A 77 -15.06 15.55 7.65
C ALA A 77 -14.30 15.90 6.36
N SER A 78 -14.58 15.20 5.27
CA SER A 78 -13.94 15.44 3.97
C SER A 78 -14.48 16.72 3.31
N LEU A 79 -13.58 17.61 2.91
CA LEU A 79 -13.93 18.87 2.20
C LEU A 79 -14.64 18.63 0.86
N ILE A 80 -14.43 17.48 0.25
CA ILE A 80 -15.00 17.10 -1.05
C ILE A 80 -16.03 15.96 -0.93
N HIS A 81 -16.46 15.62 0.30
CA HIS A 81 -17.39 14.53 0.60
C HIS A 81 -16.98 13.18 -0.01
N GLN A 82 -15.69 12.86 0.05
CA GLN A 82 -15.17 11.59 -0.42
C GLN A 82 -14.38 10.88 0.67
N VAL A 83 -14.52 9.56 0.73
CA VAL A 83 -13.69 8.69 1.56
C VAL A 83 -13.09 7.57 0.70
N LEU A 84 -11.88 7.14 1.04
CA LEU A 84 -11.28 5.92 0.53
C LEU A 84 -11.63 4.77 1.47
N ILE A 85 -12.18 3.71 0.92
CA ILE A 85 -12.33 2.42 1.60
C ILE A 85 -11.21 1.51 1.12
N GLU A 86 -10.48 0.91 2.04
CA GLU A 86 -9.30 0.10 1.74
C GLU A 86 -9.31 -1.18 2.56
N LYS A 87 -8.93 -2.32 1.96
CA LYS A 87 -8.75 -3.57 2.70
C LYS A 87 -7.70 -3.38 3.79
N SER A 88 -8.01 -3.78 5.02
CA SER A 88 -7.02 -3.74 6.09
C SER A 88 -5.98 -4.83 5.90
N VAL A 89 -4.73 -4.44 5.94
CA VAL A 89 -3.55 -5.32 6.00
C VAL A 89 -2.83 -5.16 7.35
N ALA A 90 -3.55 -4.70 8.37
CA ALA A 90 -3.02 -4.59 9.73
C ALA A 90 -2.51 -5.94 10.21
N GLY A 91 -1.32 -5.94 10.82
CA GLY A 91 -0.66 -7.17 11.28
C GLY A 91 0.16 -7.90 10.23
N TRP A 92 0.10 -7.48 8.95
CA TRP A 92 1.02 -7.99 7.93
C TRP A 92 2.43 -7.41 8.14
N LYS A 93 3.44 -8.14 7.68
CA LYS A 93 4.82 -7.65 7.72
C LYS A 93 5.00 -6.52 6.71
N GLU A 94 5.68 -5.46 7.11
CA GLU A 94 6.11 -4.40 6.20
C GLU A 94 7.54 -4.67 5.75
N ILE A 95 7.69 -4.94 4.47
CA ILE A 95 8.97 -5.28 3.83
C ILE A 95 9.28 -4.23 2.76
N GLU A 96 10.51 -3.75 2.77
CA GLU A 96 10.98 -2.75 1.82
C GLU A 96 12.16 -3.26 1.00
N PHE A 97 12.22 -2.82 -0.25
CA PHE A 97 13.37 -3.03 -1.12
C PHE A 97 13.86 -1.70 -1.67
N GLU A 98 15.13 -1.42 -1.45
CA GLU A 98 15.83 -0.38 -2.21
C GLU A 98 16.36 -0.99 -3.50
N VAL A 99 15.94 -0.44 -4.61
CA VAL A 99 16.32 -0.88 -5.96
C VAL A 99 16.85 0.27 -6.78
N MET A 100 17.69 -0.03 -7.76
CA MET A 100 18.24 0.98 -8.68
C MET A 100 18.12 0.50 -10.12
N ARG A 101 17.90 1.46 -11.02
CA ARG A 101 17.86 1.23 -12.46
C ARG A 101 18.67 2.31 -13.18
N ASP A 102 19.44 1.90 -14.16
CA ASP A 102 20.17 2.83 -15.04
C ASP A 102 19.36 3.20 -16.31
N SER A 103 19.88 4.13 -17.09
CA SER A 103 19.25 4.62 -18.33
C SER A 103 19.19 3.58 -19.44
N VAL A 104 19.99 2.52 -19.36
CA VAL A 104 19.99 1.43 -20.36
C VAL A 104 19.19 0.20 -19.92
N GLY A 105 18.55 0.28 -18.74
CA GLY A 105 17.60 -0.71 -18.27
C GLY A 105 18.18 -1.80 -17.37
N ASN A 106 19.43 -1.71 -16.94
CA ASN A 106 19.94 -2.62 -15.92
C ASN A 106 19.31 -2.29 -14.57
N VAL A 107 18.90 -3.32 -13.83
CA VAL A 107 18.27 -3.19 -12.51
C VAL A 107 19.00 -4.03 -11.47
N ILE A 108 19.11 -3.48 -10.27
CA ILE A 108 19.70 -4.18 -9.12
C ILE A 108 18.85 -3.94 -7.87
N THR A 109 18.87 -4.91 -6.97
CA THR A 109 18.43 -4.73 -5.58
C THR A 109 19.65 -4.32 -4.75
N VAL A 110 19.54 -3.18 -4.07
CA VAL A 110 20.58 -2.65 -3.21
C VAL A 110 20.53 -3.32 -1.84
N CYS A 111 19.36 -3.29 -1.22
CA CYS A 111 19.09 -3.99 0.05
C CYS A 111 17.61 -4.31 0.21
N SER A 112 17.33 -5.24 1.11
CA SER A 112 16.00 -5.48 1.67
C SER A 112 15.96 -4.96 3.11
N MET A 113 14.80 -4.49 3.53
CA MET A 113 14.56 -4.01 4.88
C MET A 113 13.24 -4.57 5.41
N GLU A 114 13.15 -4.67 6.70
CA GLU A 114 11.97 -5.15 7.42
C GLU A 114 11.66 -4.20 8.57
N ASN A 115 10.44 -3.70 8.64
CA ASN A 115 9.98 -2.95 9.79
C ASN A 115 9.64 -3.91 10.93
N PHE A 116 10.13 -3.62 12.13
CA PHE A 116 9.87 -4.43 13.32
C PHE A 116 8.38 -4.40 13.70
N ASP A 117 7.76 -3.25 13.53
CA ASP A 117 6.32 -3.08 13.72
C ASP A 117 5.56 -3.49 12.46
N PRO A 118 4.36 -4.09 12.60
CA PRO A 118 3.55 -4.48 11.45
C PRO A 118 3.00 -3.26 10.70
N VAL A 119 2.49 -3.51 9.48
CA VAL A 119 1.84 -2.48 8.66
C VAL A 119 0.79 -1.70 9.46
N GLY A 120 0.86 -0.39 9.37
CA GLY A 120 -0.02 0.56 10.07
C GLY A 120 0.72 1.47 11.05
N VAL A 121 1.94 1.12 11.44
CA VAL A 121 2.86 2.02 12.14
C VAL A 121 3.65 2.79 11.09
N HIS A 122 3.78 4.12 11.26
CA HIS A 122 4.53 4.94 10.30
C HIS A 122 6.00 4.52 10.28
N THR A 123 6.57 4.30 9.09
CA THR A 123 7.96 3.84 8.92
C THR A 123 8.99 4.67 9.69
N GLY A 124 8.78 6.00 9.80
CA GLY A 124 9.64 6.89 10.57
C GLY A 124 9.62 6.68 12.08
N ASP A 125 8.61 5.96 12.59
CA ASP A 125 8.41 5.68 14.02
C ASP A 125 8.72 4.21 14.36
N SER A 126 9.07 3.38 13.36
CA SER A 126 9.40 1.96 13.51
C SER A 126 10.91 1.71 13.49
N ILE A 127 11.32 0.60 14.09
CA ILE A 127 12.68 0.09 13.99
C ILE A 127 12.81 -0.68 12.66
N VAL A 128 13.74 -0.26 11.83
CA VAL A 128 14.04 -0.91 10.53
C VAL A 128 15.26 -1.79 10.66
N ILE A 129 15.15 -3.03 10.22
CA ILE A 129 16.24 -4.02 10.19
C ILE A 129 16.66 -4.24 8.74
N ALA A 130 17.95 -4.09 8.44
CA ALA A 130 18.53 -4.37 7.13
C ALA A 130 19.71 -5.33 7.28
N PRO A 131 19.77 -6.42 6.51
CA PRO A 131 18.74 -6.92 5.59
C PRO A 131 17.51 -7.47 6.34
N ALA A 132 16.38 -7.67 5.64
CA ALA A 132 15.23 -8.39 6.18
C ALA A 132 15.65 -9.80 6.62
N VAL A 133 15.30 -10.18 7.87
CA VAL A 133 15.80 -11.41 8.51
C VAL A 133 14.74 -12.47 8.72
N THR A 134 13.45 -12.12 8.61
CA THR A 134 12.34 -13.07 8.86
C THR A 134 11.73 -13.65 7.58
N LEU A 135 12.29 -13.31 6.41
CA LEU A 135 11.82 -13.84 5.13
C LEU A 135 12.45 -15.21 4.82
N ALA A 136 11.62 -16.15 4.40
CA ALA A 136 12.11 -17.32 3.70
C ALA A 136 12.69 -16.92 2.33
N ASP A 137 13.63 -17.70 1.79
CA ASP A 137 14.23 -17.39 0.48
C ASP A 137 13.18 -17.21 -0.63
N LYS A 138 12.14 -18.04 -0.62
CA LYS A 138 11.04 -17.95 -1.60
C LYS A 138 10.27 -16.61 -1.51
N GLU A 139 10.01 -16.14 -0.30
CA GLU A 139 9.37 -14.82 -0.07
C GLU A 139 10.29 -13.69 -0.52
N TYR A 140 11.55 -13.77 -0.15
CA TYR A 140 12.57 -12.80 -0.57
C TYR A 140 12.65 -12.70 -2.10
N GLN A 141 12.77 -13.83 -2.82
CA GLN A 141 12.88 -13.83 -4.27
C GLN A 141 11.60 -13.32 -4.95
N MET A 142 10.43 -13.62 -4.40
CA MET A 142 9.15 -13.13 -4.88
C MET A 142 9.07 -11.60 -4.80
N LEU A 143 9.30 -11.04 -3.62
CA LEU A 143 9.24 -9.58 -3.40
C LEU A 143 10.37 -8.85 -4.14
N ARG A 144 11.56 -9.44 -4.20
CA ARG A 144 12.66 -8.91 -5.01
C ARG A 144 12.28 -8.82 -6.48
N SER A 145 11.69 -9.85 -7.04
CA SER A 145 11.26 -9.87 -8.45
C SER A 145 10.17 -8.81 -8.69
N ALA A 146 9.21 -8.69 -7.78
CA ALA A 146 8.18 -7.65 -7.83
C ALA A 146 8.81 -6.24 -7.83
N ALA A 147 9.75 -5.96 -6.93
CA ALA A 147 10.42 -4.65 -6.87
C ALA A 147 11.17 -4.31 -8.16
N LEU A 148 11.85 -5.28 -8.78
CA LEU A 148 12.56 -5.08 -10.06
C LEU A 148 11.57 -4.85 -11.23
N ASN A 149 10.44 -5.57 -11.24
CA ASN A 149 9.38 -5.35 -12.23
C ASN A 149 8.78 -3.95 -12.09
N ILE A 150 8.50 -3.54 -10.87
CA ILE A 150 7.90 -2.24 -10.54
C ILE A 150 8.79 -1.10 -11.02
N ILE A 151 10.08 -1.06 -10.63
CA ILE A 151 10.98 0.04 -11.04
C ILE A 151 11.12 0.12 -12.55
N THR A 152 11.10 -1.02 -13.23
CA THR A 152 11.16 -1.11 -14.69
C THR A 152 9.91 -0.53 -15.33
N ALA A 153 8.71 -0.94 -14.87
CA ALA A 153 7.42 -0.47 -15.39
C ALA A 153 7.17 1.01 -15.12
N MET A 154 7.64 1.50 -13.96
CA MET A 154 7.57 2.92 -13.59
C MET A 154 8.51 3.77 -14.44
N GLY A 155 9.54 3.19 -15.04
CA GLY A 155 10.54 3.90 -15.83
C GLY A 155 11.39 4.84 -14.97
N VAL A 156 11.66 4.44 -13.71
CA VAL A 156 12.56 5.19 -12.83
C VAL A 156 13.99 5.00 -13.29
N GLU A 157 14.75 6.07 -13.36
CA GLU A 157 16.21 6.05 -13.51
C GLU A 157 16.79 6.59 -12.21
N GLY A 158 17.68 5.81 -11.57
CA GLY A 158 18.19 6.07 -10.22
C GLY A 158 17.60 5.14 -9.17
N GLY A 159 17.54 5.60 -7.92
CA GLY A 159 17.06 4.84 -6.77
C GLY A 159 15.54 4.85 -6.64
N CYS A 160 15.00 3.76 -6.11
CA CYS A 160 13.58 3.63 -5.81
C CYS A 160 13.39 2.73 -4.59
N ASN A 161 12.55 3.17 -3.66
CA ASN A 161 12.07 2.36 -2.55
C ASN A 161 10.72 1.75 -2.93
N CYS A 162 10.58 0.43 -2.76
CA CYS A 162 9.33 -0.30 -2.94
C CYS A 162 8.91 -0.89 -1.60
N GLN A 163 7.68 -0.60 -1.15
CA GLN A 163 7.13 -1.09 0.11
C GLN A 163 6.03 -2.11 -0.14
N PHE A 164 6.09 -3.20 0.60
CA PHE A 164 5.18 -4.34 0.49
C PHE A 164 4.57 -4.68 1.84
N ALA A 165 3.28 -5.01 1.84
CA ALA A 165 2.65 -5.75 2.91
C ALA A 165 2.71 -7.24 2.57
N LEU A 166 3.34 -8.04 3.42
CA LEU A 166 3.42 -9.50 3.26
C LEU A 166 2.58 -10.18 4.34
N ASN A 167 1.63 -11.01 3.92
CA ASN A 167 0.82 -11.79 4.85
C ASN A 167 1.72 -12.80 5.57
N PRO A 168 1.75 -12.81 6.92
CA PRO A 168 2.66 -13.66 7.69
C PRO A 168 2.32 -15.16 7.60
N ASP A 169 1.09 -15.51 7.22
CA ASP A 169 0.59 -16.89 7.20
C ASP A 169 0.53 -17.50 5.79
N THR A 170 0.71 -16.65 4.77
CA THR A 170 0.60 -17.08 3.37
C THR A 170 1.71 -16.43 2.52
N PHE A 171 1.73 -16.74 1.20
CA PHE A 171 2.62 -16.04 0.25
C PHE A 171 1.97 -14.81 -0.40
N ASN A 172 0.79 -14.38 0.09
CA ASN A 172 0.12 -13.22 -0.45
C ASN A 172 0.83 -11.94 0.01
N TYR A 173 0.98 -11.02 -0.90
CA TYR A 173 1.47 -9.67 -0.62
C TYR A 173 0.68 -8.64 -1.40
N ASP A 174 0.77 -7.41 -0.97
CA ASP A 174 0.28 -6.24 -1.68
C ASP A 174 1.38 -5.18 -1.76
N VAL A 175 1.42 -4.45 -2.88
CA VAL A 175 2.28 -3.27 -3.01
C VAL A 175 1.61 -2.10 -2.28
N ILE A 176 2.31 -1.53 -1.29
CA ILE A 176 1.82 -0.39 -0.50
C ILE A 176 2.08 0.90 -1.26
N GLU A 177 3.36 1.17 -1.54
CA GLU A 177 3.77 2.37 -2.23
C GLU A 177 5.14 2.21 -2.90
N VAL A 178 5.44 3.13 -3.78
CA VAL A 178 6.71 3.20 -4.50
C VAL A 178 7.21 4.64 -4.45
N ASN A 179 8.41 4.82 -3.89
CA ASN A 179 9.02 6.12 -3.68
C ASN A 179 10.23 6.29 -4.61
N PRO A 180 10.08 6.91 -5.80
CA PRO A 180 11.20 7.25 -6.63
C PRO A 180 12.11 8.21 -5.87
N ARG A 181 13.37 7.84 -5.73
CA ARG A 181 14.43 8.66 -5.15
C ARG A 181 15.44 8.97 -6.24
N VAL A 182 16.13 10.06 -6.14
CA VAL A 182 17.04 10.49 -7.21
C VAL A 182 18.21 9.54 -7.37
#